data_b38fb5a5b4ca5a4845f1775f4139746b
#
_entry.id   b38fb5a5b4ca5a4845f1775f4139746b
#
_cell.length_a   1.000
_cell.length_b   1.000
_cell.length_c   1.000
_cell.angle_alpha   90.00
_cell.angle_beta   90.00
_cell.angle_gamma   90.00
#
_symmetry.space_group_name_H-M   'P 1'
#
loop_
_entity.id
_entity.type
_entity.pdbx_description
1 polymer ?
#
loop_
_entity_poly.entity_id
_entity_poly.type
_entity_poly.pdbx_seq_one_letter_code
_entity_poly.pdbx_strand_id
1 'polypeptide(L)'
;MSKQPAPERVVVSGPLARFADGFRVDLIERGYSLWRAGEQLYLLAHVSRWMEAERLELAGLTPATLEGYFVWRRREGYRKSLSPLSLRRLLGYLDGLGVLPADEAVLSPVDGLLVEFRRYLLQERGVAPRTVGLYEPVARLFLSGRAEPLADDLARLSGGEVNTFVLREARRRPARSAEMVSALRALLRFLYAQGVIAEPLAASVPSVACRREDLPRGIAAGQVRLLLDSCDRSTPVGRRDYAIVSLLSRLGLRCGEVAGLDLEDVDWRASELVVRGKGSRIDRLPLTSDVGEALADYLRHGRPRGFGRAVFLHAHAPLTRLSPGNVSDVVKRACKRAGIARVGAHRLRHTVASELLSRGAGLVEIGQVLRHQDFRTTALYAKVDRQALQRLALPWPGSE
;
A
#
# COMPACT_ATOMS: atom_id res chain seq x y z
N MET A 1 13.96 -5.85 -35.26
CA MET A 1 13.70 -6.27 -33.86
C MET A 1 14.83 -7.23 -33.46
N SER A 2 15.80 -6.76 -32.69
CA SER A 2 16.90 -7.62 -32.20
C SER A 2 16.32 -8.63 -31.19
N LYS A 3 16.41 -9.92 -31.50
CA LYS A 3 16.07 -11.00 -30.58
C LYS A 3 17.04 -10.96 -29.40
N GLN A 4 16.60 -10.51 -28.23
CA GLN A 4 17.39 -10.62 -27.02
C GLN A 4 17.59 -12.11 -26.67
N PRO A 5 18.78 -12.52 -26.27
CA PRO A 5 19.07 -13.93 -26.00
C PRO A 5 18.29 -14.45 -24.78
N ALA A 6 17.98 -15.74 -24.78
CA ALA A 6 17.46 -16.45 -23.62
C ALA A 6 18.44 -16.32 -22.42
N PRO A 7 17.98 -16.39 -21.15
CA PRO A 7 18.84 -16.19 -19.97
C PRO A 7 20.08 -17.07 -19.94
N GLU A 8 19.99 -18.25 -20.48
CA GLU A 8 21.09 -19.23 -20.57
C GLU A 8 22.22 -18.81 -21.55
N ARG A 9 21.96 -17.80 -22.40
CA ARG A 9 22.90 -17.30 -23.41
C ARG A 9 23.52 -15.96 -23.06
N VAL A 10 23.17 -15.38 -21.92
CA VAL A 10 23.74 -14.10 -21.49
C VAL A 10 25.05 -14.37 -20.77
N VAL A 11 26.15 -14.05 -21.43
CA VAL A 11 27.48 -14.10 -20.81
C VAL A 11 27.70 -12.81 -20.04
N VAL A 12 28.07 -12.95 -18.77
CA VAL A 12 28.40 -11.85 -17.87
C VAL A 12 29.92 -11.90 -17.59
N SER A 13 30.61 -10.81 -17.89
CA SER A 13 32.01 -10.57 -17.51
C SER A 13 32.10 -9.45 -16.47
N GLY A 14 33.27 -9.29 -15.85
CA GLY A 14 33.56 -8.21 -14.90
C GLY A 14 33.07 -8.50 -13.47
N PRO A 15 33.03 -7.47 -12.60
CA PRO A 15 32.88 -7.63 -11.14
C PRO A 15 31.61 -8.35 -10.69
N LEU A 16 30.51 -8.27 -11.48
CA LEU A 16 29.23 -8.90 -11.15
C LEU A 16 29.07 -10.30 -11.72
N ALA A 17 30.04 -10.84 -12.47
CA ALA A 17 29.93 -12.15 -13.11
C ALA A 17 29.59 -13.28 -12.14
N ARG A 18 30.21 -13.27 -10.94
CA ARG A 18 29.98 -14.28 -9.90
C ARG A 18 28.54 -14.32 -9.34
N PHE A 19 27.75 -13.28 -9.58
CA PHE A 19 26.36 -13.20 -9.10
C PHE A 19 25.33 -13.58 -10.17
N ALA A 20 25.75 -13.79 -11.40
CA ALA A 20 24.84 -13.99 -12.54
C ALA A 20 23.93 -15.21 -12.38
N ASP A 21 24.51 -16.35 -11.98
CA ASP A 21 23.74 -17.59 -11.78
C ASP A 21 22.77 -17.51 -10.62
N GLY A 22 23.22 -16.98 -9.46
CA GLY A 22 22.34 -16.76 -8.31
C GLY A 22 21.21 -15.79 -8.61
N PHE A 23 21.50 -14.70 -9.33
CA PHE A 23 20.47 -13.74 -9.75
C PHE A 23 19.48 -14.36 -10.72
N ARG A 24 19.93 -15.21 -11.64
CA ARG A 24 19.06 -15.98 -12.54
C ARG A 24 18.09 -16.85 -11.75
N VAL A 25 18.60 -17.60 -10.77
CA VAL A 25 17.79 -18.46 -9.90
C VAL A 25 16.76 -17.63 -9.14
N ASP A 26 17.18 -16.54 -8.48
CA ASP A 26 16.29 -15.63 -7.75
C ASP A 26 15.16 -15.08 -8.65
N LEU A 27 15.47 -14.71 -9.89
CA LEU A 27 14.45 -14.23 -10.84
C LEU A 27 13.43 -15.31 -11.17
N ILE A 28 13.87 -16.55 -11.44
CA ILE A 28 12.98 -17.68 -11.76
C ILE A 28 12.11 -18.03 -10.55
N GLU A 29 12.70 -18.11 -9.36
CA GLU A 29 11.98 -18.38 -8.11
C GLU A 29 10.93 -17.32 -7.80
N ARG A 30 11.16 -16.07 -8.21
CA ARG A 30 10.17 -14.97 -8.12
C ARG A 30 9.13 -14.99 -9.24
N GLY A 31 9.18 -15.97 -10.13
CA GLY A 31 8.19 -16.16 -11.20
C GLY A 31 8.42 -15.34 -12.47
N TYR A 32 9.64 -14.82 -12.69
CA TYR A 32 9.96 -14.19 -13.97
C TYR A 32 9.99 -15.24 -15.07
N SER A 33 9.37 -14.93 -16.23
CA SER A 33 9.54 -15.76 -17.42
C SER A 33 11.01 -15.75 -17.87
N LEU A 34 11.44 -16.79 -18.54
CA LEU A 34 12.81 -16.93 -19.09
C LEU A 34 13.21 -15.69 -19.88
N TRP A 35 12.31 -15.16 -20.69
CA TRP A 35 12.56 -13.96 -21.48
C TRP A 35 12.81 -12.72 -20.58
N ARG A 36 11.97 -12.52 -19.55
CA ARG A 36 12.12 -11.39 -18.61
C ARG A 36 13.36 -11.53 -17.73
N ALA A 37 13.69 -12.75 -17.33
CA ALA A 37 14.94 -13.03 -16.62
C ALA A 37 16.15 -12.70 -17.51
N GLY A 38 16.10 -13.05 -18.80
CA GLY A 38 17.11 -12.67 -19.78
C GLY A 38 17.32 -11.16 -19.91
N GLU A 39 16.24 -10.37 -19.91
CA GLU A 39 16.34 -8.90 -19.92
C GLU A 39 17.07 -8.36 -18.68
N GLN A 40 16.80 -8.94 -17.50
CA GLN A 40 17.44 -8.53 -16.25
C GLN A 40 18.92 -8.95 -16.22
N LEU A 41 19.25 -10.15 -16.68
CA LEU A 41 20.63 -10.62 -16.78
C LEU A 41 21.42 -9.81 -17.80
N TYR A 42 20.80 -9.42 -18.91
CA TYR A 42 21.44 -8.52 -19.88
C TYR A 42 21.77 -7.16 -19.26
N LEU A 43 20.87 -6.64 -18.42
CA LEU A 43 21.11 -5.40 -17.70
C LEU A 43 22.24 -5.54 -16.67
N LEU A 44 22.30 -6.67 -15.94
CA LEU A 44 23.40 -7.01 -15.04
C LEU A 44 24.73 -7.04 -15.81
N ALA A 45 24.78 -7.72 -16.97
CA ALA A 45 25.97 -7.80 -17.83
C ALA A 45 26.43 -6.40 -18.31
N HIS A 46 25.50 -5.50 -18.58
CA HIS A 46 25.82 -4.13 -18.95
C HIS A 46 26.41 -3.33 -17.79
N VAL A 47 25.84 -3.42 -16.61
CA VAL A 47 26.37 -2.77 -15.39
C VAL A 47 27.77 -3.32 -15.10
N SER A 48 27.95 -4.64 -15.18
CA SER A 48 29.23 -5.28 -14.89
C SER A 48 30.35 -4.85 -15.83
N ARG A 49 30.08 -4.76 -17.14
CA ARG A 49 31.07 -4.28 -18.14
C ARG A 49 31.39 -2.79 -17.95
N TRP A 50 30.40 -1.98 -17.61
CA TRP A 50 30.64 -0.58 -17.30
C TRP A 50 31.51 -0.42 -16.06
N MET A 51 31.26 -1.20 -15.00
CA MET A 51 32.12 -1.21 -13.80
C MET A 51 33.54 -1.62 -14.12
N GLU A 52 33.73 -2.64 -14.97
CA GLU A 52 35.04 -3.09 -15.44
C GLU A 52 35.79 -1.98 -16.19
N ALA A 53 35.10 -1.28 -17.11
CA ALA A 53 35.68 -0.17 -17.87
C ALA A 53 36.08 1.01 -16.98
N GLU A 54 35.28 1.33 -15.97
CA GLU A 54 35.54 2.40 -14.98
C GLU A 54 36.44 1.91 -13.83
N ARG A 55 36.93 0.66 -13.84
CA ARG A 55 37.73 0.02 -12.79
C ARG A 55 37.08 0.07 -11.41
N LEU A 56 35.76 -0.08 -11.37
CA LEU A 56 34.96 -0.05 -10.15
C LEU A 56 34.84 -1.47 -9.58
N GLU A 57 35.15 -1.62 -8.30
CA GLU A 57 34.80 -2.81 -7.52
C GLU A 57 33.38 -2.69 -6.95
N LEU A 58 32.88 -3.79 -6.33
CA LEU A 58 31.57 -3.82 -5.71
C LEU A 58 31.35 -2.73 -4.64
N ALA A 59 32.38 -2.45 -3.86
CA ALA A 59 32.38 -1.36 -2.88
C ALA A 59 32.18 0.03 -3.51
N GLY A 60 32.47 0.18 -4.80
CA GLY A 60 32.21 1.40 -5.56
C GLY A 60 30.80 1.52 -6.13
N LEU A 61 29.94 0.52 -5.97
CA LEU A 61 28.56 0.55 -6.51
C LEU A 61 27.63 1.33 -5.58
N THR A 62 27.84 2.64 -5.52
CA THR A 62 27.06 3.59 -4.72
C THR A 62 25.96 4.26 -5.54
N PRO A 63 24.96 4.92 -4.92
CA PRO A 63 23.96 5.72 -5.65
C PRO A 63 24.59 6.77 -6.57
N ALA A 64 25.68 7.42 -6.15
CA ALA A 64 26.39 8.44 -6.94
C ALA A 64 27.04 7.83 -8.19
N THR A 65 27.72 6.69 -8.06
CA THR A 65 28.33 6.00 -9.22
C THR A 65 27.27 5.47 -10.19
N LEU A 66 26.09 5.04 -9.69
CA LEU A 66 24.98 4.64 -10.54
C LEU A 66 24.41 5.80 -11.38
N GLU A 67 24.44 7.03 -10.91
CA GLU A 67 24.10 8.20 -11.73
C GLU A 67 25.08 8.33 -12.92
N GLY A 68 26.37 8.12 -12.69
CA GLY A 68 27.39 8.06 -13.74
C GLY A 68 27.08 6.98 -14.80
N TYR A 69 26.68 5.78 -14.36
CA TYR A 69 26.22 4.72 -15.25
C TYR A 69 25.06 5.15 -16.15
N PHE A 70 24.05 5.84 -15.61
CA PHE A 70 22.93 6.30 -16.43
C PHE A 70 23.30 7.43 -17.37
N VAL A 71 24.27 8.31 -17.01
CA VAL A 71 24.82 9.32 -17.90
C VAL A 71 25.57 8.64 -19.05
N TRP A 72 26.47 7.71 -18.73
CA TRP A 72 27.20 6.93 -19.73
C TRP A 72 26.23 6.22 -20.68
N ARG A 73 25.24 5.54 -20.14
CA ARG A 73 24.25 4.79 -20.94
C ARG A 73 23.46 5.68 -21.91
N ARG A 74 23.15 6.93 -21.53
CA ARG A 74 22.53 7.91 -22.44
C ARG A 74 23.47 8.33 -23.57
N ARG A 75 24.75 8.53 -23.27
CA ARG A 75 25.79 8.88 -24.25
C ARG A 75 25.99 7.77 -25.27
N GLU A 76 25.94 6.52 -24.86
CA GLU A 76 26.01 5.35 -25.74
C GLU A 76 24.71 5.14 -26.57
N GLY A 77 23.75 6.03 -26.51
CA GLY A 77 22.54 5.98 -27.33
C GLY A 77 21.46 5.03 -26.84
N TYR A 78 21.57 4.45 -25.64
CA TYR A 78 20.50 3.64 -25.06
C TYR A 78 19.28 4.47 -24.74
N ARG A 79 18.08 3.96 -25.12
CA ARG A 79 16.79 4.63 -24.86
C ARG A 79 15.96 3.98 -23.78
N LYS A 80 16.38 2.81 -23.27
CA LYS A 80 15.66 2.03 -22.22
C LYS A 80 16.55 1.85 -21.01
N SER A 81 15.91 1.61 -19.86
CA SER A 81 16.62 1.35 -18.59
C SER A 81 17.58 2.46 -18.20
N LEU A 82 17.09 3.71 -18.21
CA LEU A 82 17.86 4.94 -17.96
C LEU A 82 17.60 5.54 -16.58
N SER A 83 17.03 4.77 -15.65
CA SER A 83 16.72 5.24 -14.30
C SER A 83 17.05 4.17 -13.25
N PRO A 84 17.29 4.57 -11.99
CA PRO A 84 17.56 3.66 -10.89
C PRO A 84 16.48 2.57 -10.72
N LEU A 85 15.22 2.88 -11.07
CA LEU A 85 14.12 1.94 -11.01
C LEU A 85 14.37 0.67 -11.87
N SER A 86 15.10 0.81 -12.98
CA SER A 86 15.43 -0.32 -13.85
C SER A 86 16.41 -1.32 -13.20
N LEU A 87 17.28 -0.84 -12.32
CA LEU A 87 18.24 -1.66 -11.58
C LEU A 87 17.71 -2.17 -10.24
N ARG A 88 16.51 -1.75 -9.81
CA ARG A 88 15.97 -2.08 -8.49
C ARG A 88 15.99 -3.58 -8.17
N ARG A 89 15.84 -4.44 -9.16
CA ARG A 89 15.86 -5.91 -8.97
C ARG A 89 17.26 -6.41 -8.71
N LEU A 90 18.21 -5.95 -9.51
CA LEU A 90 19.62 -6.29 -9.34
C LEU A 90 20.14 -5.75 -7.99
N LEU A 91 19.91 -4.48 -7.70
CA LEU A 91 20.35 -3.87 -6.45
C LEU A 91 19.72 -4.54 -5.23
N GLY A 92 18.41 -4.84 -5.27
CA GLY A 92 17.74 -5.56 -4.18
C GLY A 92 18.21 -7.01 -4.00
N TYR A 93 18.68 -7.68 -5.05
CA TYR A 93 19.32 -8.97 -4.96
C TYR A 93 20.71 -8.87 -4.31
N LEU A 94 21.55 -7.94 -4.75
CA LEU A 94 22.88 -7.71 -4.20
C LEU A 94 22.83 -7.23 -2.74
N ASP A 95 21.87 -6.37 -2.42
CA ASP A 95 21.60 -5.91 -1.04
C ASP A 95 21.22 -7.09 -0.12
N GLY A 96 20.33 -7.97 -0.59
CA GLY A 96 19.95 -9.19 0.12
C GLY A 96 21.11 -10.16 0.39
N LEU A 97 22.18 -10.07 -0.41
CA LEU A 97 23.43 -10.81 -0.18
C LEU A 97 24.41 -10.07 0.75
N GLY A 98 24.11 -8.82 1.15
CA GLY A 98 24.99 -7.98 1.97
C GLY A 98 26.29 -7.58 1.27
N VAL A 99 26.32 -7.57 -0.08
CA VAL A 99 27.54 -7.28 -0.87
C VAL A 99 27.63 -5.86 -1.39
N LEU A 100 26.55 -5.07 -1.26
CA LEU A 100 26.62 -3.65 -1.54
C LEU A 100 27.30 -2.92 -0.38
N PRO A 101 28.05 -1.84 -0.67
CA PRO A 101 28.58 -1.00 0.40
C PRO A 101 27.42 -0.52 1.26
N ALA A 102 27.59 -0.59 2.58
CA ALA A 102 26.71 0.14 3.47
C ALA A 102 26.70 1.59 3.00
N ASP A 103 25.52 2.16 2.82
CA ASP A 103 25.41 3.57 2.40
C ASP A 103 25.92 4.43 3.58
N GLU A 104 27.24 4.61 3.67
CA GLU A 104 27.91 5.56 4.56
C GLU A 104 27.73 7.01 4.04
N ALA A 105 26.71 7.24 3.23
CA ALA A 105 26.31 8.60 2.93
C ALA A 105 26.15 9.30 4.28
N VAL A 106 26.96 10.30 4.54
CA VAL A 106 26.80 11.19 5.68
C VAL A 106 25.34 11.65 5.63
N LEU A 107 24.52 11.03 6.48
CA LEU A 107 23.11 11.34 6.52
C LEU A 107 22.97 12.84 6.71
N SER A 108 22.21 13.49 5.86
CA SER A 108 21.87 14.89 6.13
C SER A 108 21.25 14.99 7.54
N PRO A 109 21.38 16.09 8.23
CA PRO A 109 20.73 16.27 9.55
C PRO A 109 19.24 15.88 9.54
N VAL A 110 18.56 16.18 8.43
CA VAL A 110 17.15 15.78 8.20
C VAL A 110 17.01 14.25 8.12
N ASP A 111 17.88 13.59 7.35
CA ASP A 111 17.81 12.13 7.19
C ASP A 111 18.14 11.40 8.49
N GLY A 112 19.09 11.90 9.25
CA GLY A 112 19.41 11.37 10.60
C GLY A 112 18.19 11.40 11.52
N LEU A 113 17.53 12.56 11.64
CA LEU A 113 16.29 12.70 12.43
C LEU A 113 15.16 11.81 11.92
N LEU A 114 15.03 11.61 10.62
CA LEU A 114 13.99 10.72 10.05
C LEU A 114 14.25 9.25 10.35
N VAL A 115 15.50 8.79 10.39
CA VAL A 115 15.86 7.43 10.80
C VAL A 115 15.48 7.20 12.26
N GLU A 116 15.80 8.15 13.16
CA GLU A 116 15.43 8.08 14.56
C GLU A 116 13.92 8.17 14.78
N PHE A 117 13.24 9.05 14.06
CA PHE A 117 11.77 9.17 14.10
C PHE A 117 11.08 7.87 13.67
N ARG A 118 11.58 7.21 12.62
CA ARG A 118 11.10 5.89 12.19
C ARG A 118 11.26 4.85 13.28
N ARG A 119 12.44 4.79 13.92
CA ARG A 119 12.72 3.88 15.04
C ARG A 119 11.76 4.12 16.19
N TYR A 120 11.60 5.37 16.61
CA TYR A 120 10.66 5.79 17.66
C TYR A 120 9.23 5.31 17.34
N LEU A 121 8.74 5.57 16.13
CA LEU A 121 7.39 5.16 15.73
C LEU A 121 7.20 3.65 15.77
N LEU A 122 8.16 2.88 15.25
CA LEU A 122 8.05 1.43 15.15
C LEU A 122 8.26 0.73 16.50
N GLN A 123 9.30 1.09 17.23
CA GLN A 123 9.75 0.36 18.41
C GLN A 123 9.11 0.86 19.69
N GLU A 124 9.02 2.18 19.87
CA GLU A 124 8.51 2.76 21.12
C GLU A 124 7.00 3.01 21.08
N ARG A 125 6.46 3.38 19.92
CA ARG A 125 5.04 3.68 19.75
C ARG A 125 4.22 2.55 19.14
N GLY A 126 4.84 1.47 18.67
CA GLY A 126 4.16 0.34 18.05
C GLY A 126 3.32 0.73 16.82
N VAL A 127 3.71 1.79 16.12
CA VAL A 127 2.97 2.27 14.94
C VAL A 127 3.18 1.32 13.77
N ALA A 128 2.10 0.94 13.11
CA ALA A 128 2.19 0.04 11.96
C ALA A 128 3.09 0.61 10.84
N PRO A 129 3.94 -0.21 10.17
CA PRO A 129 4.87 0.25 9.14
C PRO A 129 4.24 1.08 8.04
N ARG A 130 2.99 0.74 7.65
CA ARG A 130 2.23 1.51 6.67
C ARG A 130 1.96 2.95 7.14
N THR A 131 1.66 3.14 8.42
CA THR A 131 1.41 4.47 8.99
C THR A 131 2.70 5.27 9.07
N VAL A 132 3.82 4.61 9.40
CA VAL A 132 5.15 5.23 9.36
C VAL A 132 5.45 5.76 7.95
N GLY A 133 5.21 4.94 6.90
CA GLY A 133 5.36 5.37 5.51
C GLY A 133 4.45 6.54 5.07
N LEU A 134 3.36 6.82 5.81
CA LEU A 134 2.54 8.03 5.61
C LEU A 134 3.10 9.24 6.37
N TYR A 135 3.68 9.01 7.54
CA TYR A 135 4.18 10.08 8.41
C TYR A 135 5.53 10.62 7.97
N GLU A 136 6.45 9.79 7.51
CA GLU A 136 7.78 10.21 7.08
C GLU A 136 7.80 11.27 5.98
N PRO A 137 6.99 11.18 4.89
CA PRO A 137 6.96 12.24 3.88
C PRO A 137 6.53 13.60 4.43
N VAL A 138 5.64 13.61 5.43
CA VAL A 138 5.20 14.84 6.10
C VAL A 138 6.32 15.38 6.99
N ALA A 139 6.95 14.51 7.78
CA ALA A 139 8.09 14.86 8.61
C ALA A 139 9.25 15.43 7.77
N ARG A 140 9.60 14.77 6.67
CA ARG A 140 10.60 15.24 5.72
C ARG A 140 10.24 16.61 5.15
N LEU A 141 9.00 16.81 4.72
CA LEU A 141 8.54 18.09 4.19
C LEU A 141 8.66 19.23 5.21
N PHE A 142 8.36 18.94 6.48
CA PHE A 142 8.47 19.90 7.55
C PHE A 142 9.94 20.25 7.85
N LEU A 143 10.79 19.24 8.02
CA LEU A 143 12.21 19.39 8.37
C LEU A 143 13.01 20.02 7.22
N SER A 144 12.78 19.60 5.97
CA SER A 144 13.49 20.17 4.81
C SER A 144 13.11 21.62 4.50
N GLY A 145 12.07 22.15 5.09
CA GLY A 145 11.68 23.56 4.98
C GLY A 145 12.26 24.43 6.08
N ARG A 146 13.15 23.90 6.93
CA ARG A 146 13.79 24.61 8.06
C ARG A 146 15.14 25.20 7.64
N ALA A 147 15.59 26.21 8.40
CA ALA A 147 16.88 26.85 8.14
C ALA A 147 18.04 26.00 8.68
N GLU A 148 19.22 26.21 8.12
CA GLU A 148 20.45 25.59 8.62
C GLU A 148 21.20 26.59 9.56
N PRO A 149 21.82 26.11 10.66
CA PRO A 149 21.87 24.71 11.13
C PRO A 149 20.51 24.24 11.69
N LEU A 150 20.10 23.04 11.28
CA LEU A 150 18.78 22.49 11.61
C LEU A 150 18.51 22.41 13.13
N ALA A 151 19.53 22.06 13.93
CA ALA A 151 19.41 21.94 15.38
C ALA A 151 19.05 23.29 16.02
N ASP A 152 19.71 24.37 15.61
CA ASP A 152 19.49 25.72 16.15
C ASP A 152 18.12 26.26 15.78
N ASP A 153 17.68 25.97 14.56
CA ASP A 153 16.37 26.37 14.05
C ASP A 153 15.24 25.63 14.78
N LEU A 154 15.39 24.31 15.01
CA LEU A 154 14.43 23.51 15.75
C LEU A 154 14.37 23.92 17.23
N ALA A 155 15.50 24.26 17.86
CA ALA A 155 15.52 24.72 19.24
C ALA A 155 14.69 26.01 19.47
N ARG A 156 14.56 26.83 18.41
CA ARG A 156 13.78 28.07 18.40
C ARG A 156 12.37 27.93 17.84
N LEU A 157 11.97 26.70 17.49
CA LEU A 157 10.68 26.43 16.85
C LEU A 157 9.52 26.92 17.71
N SER A 158 8.65 27.72 17.11
CA SER A 158 7.46 28.31 17.79
C SER A 158 6.16 27.66 17.32
N GLY A 159 5.12 27.73 18.17
CA GLY A 159 3.77 27.28 17.80
C GLY A 159 3.19 28.05 16.59
N GLY A 160 3.58 29.30 16.40
CA GLY A 160 3.16 30.12 15.24
C GLY A 160 3.68 29.57 13.92
N GLU A 161 4.93 29.14 13.87
CA GLU A 161 5.54 28.53 12.69
C GLU A 161 4.91 27.17 12.35
N VAL A 162 4.63 26.35 13.38
CA VAL A 162 3.90 25.09 13.23
C VAL A 162 2.52 25.34 12.60
N ASN A 163 1.78 26.34 13.11
CA ASN A 163 0.47 26.71 12.59
C ASN A 163 0.55 27.21 11.14
N THR A 164 1.54 28.04 10.82
CA THR A 164 1.76 28.54 9.46
C THR A 164 2.02 27.41 8.49
N PHE A 165 2.84 26.42 8.86
CA PHE A 165 3.07 25.24 8.06
C PHE A 165 1.78 24.46 7.81
N VAL A 166 1.01 24.18 8.86
CA VAL A 166 -0.26 23.44 8.76
C VAL A 166 -1.25 24.14 7.85
N LEU A 167 -1.44 25.44 8.01
CA LEU A 167 -2.37 26.22 7.20
C LEU A 167 -1.95 26.26 5.73
N ARG A 168 -0.67 26.40 5.45
CA ARG A 168 -0.11 26.39 4.08
C ARG A 168 -0.36 25.06 3.40
N GLU A 169 -0.01 23.95 4.06
CA GLU A 169 -0.13 22.60 3.48
C GLU A 169 -1.59 22.11 3.42
N ALA A 170 -2.44 22.50 4.38
CA ALA A 170 -3.87 22.19 4.33
C ALA A 170 -4.58 22.85 3.14
N ARG A 171 -4.19 24.08 2.78
CA ARG A 171 -4.69 24.74 1.56
C ARG A 171 -4.25 24.04 0.28
N ARG A 172 -3.01 23.53 0.24
CA ARG A 172 -2.45 22.82 -0.92
C ARG A 172 -3.05 21.44 -1.11
N ARG A 173 -3.35 20.73 -0.01
CA ARG A 173 -3.79 19.33 -0.03
C ARG A 173 -4.92 19.08 0.98
N PRO A 174 -6.12 19.65 0.80
CA PRO A 174 -7.21 19.55 1.77
C PRO A 174 -7.58 18.13 2.17
N ALA A 175 -7.60 17.20 1.19
CA ALA A 175 -7.95 15.81 1.41
C ALA A 175 -6.98 15.03 2.32
N ARG A 176 -5.75 15.54 2.55
CA ARG A 176 -4.72 14.93 3.40
C ARG A 176 -4.46 15.69 4.68
N SER A 177 -5.23 16.72 4.99
CA SER A 177 -4.98 17.58 6.15
C SER A 177 -5.02 16.81 7.47
N ALA A 178 -5.96 15.87 7.65
CA ALA A 178 -6.06 15.07 8.88
C ALA A 178 -4.86 14.12 9.05
N GLU A 179 -4.36 13.52 7.97
CA GLU A 179 -3.16 12.68 7.97
C GLU A 179 -1.92 13.51 8.31
N MET A 180 -1.79 14.68 7.68
CA MET A 180 -0.70 15.63 7.92
C MET A 180 -0.66 16.09 9.39
N VAL A 181 -1.79 16.48 9.97
CA VAL A 181 -1.90 16.87 11.37
C VAL A 181 -1.46 15.75 12.31
N SER A 182 -1.88 14.52 12.02
CA SER A 182 -1.50 13.35 12.82
C SER A 182 0.00 13.08 12.74
N ALA A 183 0.58 13.16 11.55
CA ALA A 183 2.02 12.97 11.31
C ALA A 183 2.85 14.06 12.00
N LEU A 184 2.45 15.33 11.86
CA LEU A 184 3.15 16.46 12.45
C LEU A 184 3.11 16.41 14.00
N ARG A 185 1.96 16.06 14.57
CA ARG A 185 1.86 15.85 16.04
C ARG A 185 2.77 14.72 16.51
N ALA A 186 2.89 13.65 15.75
CA ALA A 186 3.80 12.55 16.07
C ALA A 186 5.26 12.99 16.02
N LEU A 187 5.65 13.75 14.97
CA LEU A 187 7.00 14.32 14.84
C LEU A 187 7.33 15.26 16.00
N LEU A 188 6.44 16.21 16.32
CA LEU A 188 6.69 17.18 17.39
C LEU A 188 6.79 16.51 18.78
N ARG A 189 6.02 15.43 19.02
CA ARG A 189 6.19 14.62 20.25
C ARG A 189 7.54 13.93 20.30
N PHE A 190 8.00 13.39 19.17
CA PHE A 190 9.31 12.80 19.07
C PHE A 190 10.41 13.83 19.32
N LEU A 191 10.39 14.98 18.63
CA LEU A 191 11.39 16.03 18.81
C LEU A 191 11.45 16.53 20.26
N TYR A 192 10.30 16.67 20.93
CA TYR A 192 10.24 17.02 22.34
C TYR A 192 10.81 15.93 23.25
N ALA A 193 10.45 14.66 22.99
CA ALA A 193 10.95 13.53 23.77
C ALA A 193 12.47 13.33 23.64
N GLN A 194 13.05 13.72 22.51
CA GLN A 194 14.50 13.70 22.26
C GLN A 194 15.21 14.99 22.73
N GLY A 195 14.48 15.95 23.31
CA GLY A 195 15.05 17.22 23.75
C GLY A 195 15.50 18.16 22.63
N VAL A 196 15.11 17.90 21.39
CA VAL A 196 15.45 18.74 20.22
C VAL A 196 14.67 20.06 20.24
N ILE A 197 13.45 20.04 20.74
CA ILE A 197 12.62 21.23 20.99
C ILE A 197 12.33 21.36 22.48
N ALA A 198 12.32 22.59 22.98
CA ALA A 198 12.15 22.86 24.43
C ALA A 198 10.67 22.77 24.89
N GLU A 199 9.73 23.00 23.99
CA GLU A 199 8.30 23.07 24.34
C GLU A 199 7.49 21.94 23.67
N PRO A 200 6.40 21.46 24.31
CA PRO A 200 5.54 20.39 23.77
C PRO A 200 4.59 20.90 22.68
N LEU A 201 5.12 21.35 21.56
CA LEU A 201 4.40 22.02 20.48
C LEU A 201 3.34 21.14 19.76
N ALA A 202 3.25 19.86 20.09
CA ALA A 202 2.23 18.98 19.49
C ALA A 202 0.78 19.45 19.80
N ALA A 203 0.56 20.17 20.90
CA ALA A 203 -0.73 20.77 21.26
C ALA A 203 -1.07 22.00 20.40
N SER A 204 -0.06 22.71 19.90
CA SER A 204 -0.23 23.88 19.03
C SER A 204 -0.69 23.53 17.61
N VAL A 205 -0.61 22.24 17.21
CA VAL A 205 -1.08 21.81 15.90
C VAL A 205 -2.61 21.89 15.85
N PRO A 206 -3.22 22.74 14.99
CA PRO A 206 -4.66 22.91 14.95
C PRO A 206 -5.35 21.62 14.53
N SER A 207 -6.55 21.41 15.08
CA SER A 207 -7.42 20.34 14.61
C SER A 207 -8.05 20.76 13.28
N VAL A 208 -7.80 20.00 12.22
CA VAL A 208 -8.57 20.19 10.99
C VAL A 208 -9.92 19.54 11.21
N ALA A 209 -10.98 20.36 11.23
CA ALA A 209 -12.35 19.85 11.21
C ALA A 209 -12.54 19.05 9.94
N CYS A 210 -12.44 17.73 10.04
CA CYS A 210 -12.85 16.85 8.96
C CYS A 210 -14.38 16.96 8.88
N ARG A 211 -14.89 17.71 7.92
CA ARG A 211 -16.33 17.67 7.61
C ARG A 211 -16.66 16.24 7.16
N ARG A 212 -16.97 15.40 8.14
CA ARG A 212 -17.60 14.10 7.90
C ARG A 212 -19.10 14.32 7.61
N GLU A 213 -19.39 15.21 6.67
CA GLU A 213 -20.79 15.52 6.31
C GLU A 213 -21.37 14.50 5.34
N ASP A 214 -20.53 13.74 4.64
CA ASP A 214 -21.01 12.72 3.75
C ASP A 214 -21.42 11.48 4.54
N LEU A 215 -22.72 11.24 4.55
CA LEU A 215 -23.28 9.95 4.94
C LEU A 215 -22.54 8.83 4.19
N PRO A 216 -22.27 7.70 4.86
CA PRO A 216 -21.65 6.54 4.20
C PRO A 216 -22.53 6.12 3.01
N ARG A 217 -22.14 6.55 1.81
CA ARG A 217 -22.88 6.17 0.60
C ARG A 217 -22.36 4.85 0.10
N GLY A 218 -23.18 3.80 0.19
CA GLY A 218 -23.01 2.58 -0.58
C GLY A 218 -23.05 2.86 -2.09
N ILE A 219 -22.98 1.82 -2.87
CA ILE A 219 -23.30 1.84 -4.29
C ILE A 219 -24.55 0.98 -4.53
N ALA A 220 -25.30 1.26 -5.58
CA ALA A 220 -26.52 0.50 -5.89
C ALA A 220 -26.18 -0.98 -6.19
N ALA A 221 -27.08 -1.89 -5.82
CA ALA A 221 -26.90 -3.34 -6.05
C ALA A 221 -26.62 -3.67 -7.53
N GLY A 222 -27.27 -2.96 -8.47
CA GLY A 222 -26.97 -3.08 -9.90
C GLY A 222 -25.53 -2.71 -10.26
N GLN A 223 -24.94 -1.70 -9.60
CA GLN A 223 -23.55 -1.32 -9.82
C GLN A 223 -22.58 -2.38 -9.28
N VAL A 224 -22.90 -3.03 -8.14
CA VAL A 224 -22.11 -4.18 -7.63
C VAL A 224 -22.10 -5.32 -8.65
N ARG A 225 -23.25 -5.63 -9.24
CA ARG A 225 -23.35 -6.65 -10.30
C ARG A 225 -22.48 -6.27 -11.50
N LEU A 226 -22.58 -5.04 -12.00
CA LEU A 226 -21.73 -4.57 -13.10
C LEU A 226 -20.23 -4.69 -12.79
N LEU A 227 -19.79 -4.43 -11.54
CA LEU A 227 -18.39 -4.63 -11.13
C LEU A 227 -17.98 -6.10 -11.25
N LEU A 228 -18.80 -7.02 -10.78
CA LEU A 228 -18.56 -8.47 -10.85
C LEU A 228 -18.54 -8.94 -12.31
N ASP A 229 -19.52 -8.56 -13.11
CA ASP A 229 -19.65 -8.94 -14.51
C ASP A 229 -18.52 -8.37 -15.39
N SER A 230 -17.90 -7.25 -14.96
CA SER A 230 -16.74 -6.67 -15.63
C SER A 230 -15.46 -7.51 -15.53
N CYS A 231 -15.45 -8.55 -14.69
CA CYS A 231 -14.31 -9.41 -14.47
C CYS A 231 -14.34 -10.60 -15.45
N ASP A 232 -13.46 -10.60 -16.42
CA ASP A 232 -13.33 -11.70 -17.41
C ASP A 232 -12.78 -12.97 -16.75
N ARG A 233 -13.67 -13.84 -16.31
CA ARG A 233 -13.35 -15.10 -15.63
C ARG A 233 -12.71 -16.16 -16.55
N SER A 234 -12.58 -15.92 -17.83
CA SER A 234 -11.77 -16.77 -18.72
C SER A 234 -10.28 -16.62 -18.45
N THR A 235 -9.86 -15.49 -17.87
CA THR A 235 -8.46 -15.15 -17.57
C THR A 235 -8.09 -15.35 -16.09
N PRO A 236 -6.83 -15.72 -15.78
CA PRO A 236 -6.34 -15.81 -14.39
C PRO A 236 -6.53 -14.51 -13.59
N VAL A 237 -6.29 -13.35 -14.24
CA VAL A 237 -6.46 -12.03 -13.63
C VAL A 237 -7.92 -11.74 -13.33
N GLY A 238 -8.81 -12.05 -14.25
CA GLY A 238 -10.24 -11.82 -14.09
C GLY A 238 -10.84 -12.69 -13.00
N ARG A 239 -10.45 -13.98 -12.88
CA ARG A 239 -10.83 -14.85 -11.76
C ARG A 239 -10.38 -14.28 -10.42
N ARG A 240 -9.13 -13.82 -10.33
CA ARG A 240 -8.60 -13.15 -9.14
C ARG A 240 -9.41 -11.91 -8.79
N ASP A 241 -9.60 -11.03 -9.77
CA ASP A 241 -10.29 -9.76 -9.57
C ASP A 241 -11.76 -10.00 -9.16
N TYR A 242 -12.42 -11.01 -9.75
CA TYR A 242 -13.78 -11.43 -9.37
C TYR A 242 -13.85 -11.90 -7.92
N ALA A 243 -12.95 -12.80 -7.49
CA ALA A 243 -12.90 -13.26 -6.10
C ALA A 243 -12.64 -12.11 -5.11
N ILE A 244 -11.76 -11.17 -5.44
CA ILE A 244 -11.49 -9.99 -4.62
C ILE A 244 -12.74 -9.10 -4.51
N VAL A 245 -13.42 -8.81 -5.62
CA VAL A 245 -14.63 -7.97 -5.61
C VAL A 245 -15.76 -8.67 -4.84
N SER A 246 -15.89 -10.00 -4.97
CA SER A 246 -16.87 -10.81 -4.20
C SER A 246 -16.63 -10.70 -2.69
N LEU A 247 -15.39 -10.89 -2.22
CA LEU A 247 -15.04 -10.75 -0.80
C LEU A 247 -15.36 -9.35 -0.26
N LEU A 248 -15.05 -8.31 -1.02
CA LEU A 248 -15.29 -6.93 -0.63
C LEU A 248 -16.79 -6.58 -0.59
N SER A 249 -17.56 -7.07 -1.57
CA SER A 249 -18.97 -6.68 -1.76
C SER A 249 -19.96 -7.59 -1.05
N ARG A 250 -19.61 -8.86 -0.75
CA ARG A 250 -20.50 -9.83 -0.07
C ARG A 250 -20.20 -9.91 1.42
N LEU A 251 -18.92 -10.01 1.78
CA LEU A 251 -18.50 -10.12 3.19
C LEU A 251 -18.07 -8.79 3.81
N GLY A 252 -18.04 -7.72 3.04
CA GLY A 252 -17.65 -6.40 3.52
C GLY A 252 -16.21 -6.34 4.06
N LEU A 253 -15.29 -7.18 3.56
CA LEU A 253 -13.90 -7.20 4.00
C LEU A 253 -13.19 -5.87 3.71
N ARG A 254 -12.21 -5.52 4.55
CA ARG A 254 -11.30 -4.41 4.26
C ARG A 254 -10.22 -4.86 3.27
N CYS A 255 -9.68 -3.92 2.48
CA CYS A 255 -8.56 -4.23 1.56
C CYS A 255 -7.38 -4.92 2.25
N GLY A 256 -7.09 -4.52 3.50
CA GLY A 256 -6.01 -5.13 4.28
C GLY A 256 -6.32 -6.57 4.69
N GLU A 257 -7.57 -6.86 5.02
CA GLU A 257 -8.04 -8.19 5.36
C GLU A 257 -7.95 -9.12 4.14
N VAL A 258 -8.45 -8.67 2.98
CA VAL A 258 -8.33 -9.43 1.71
C VAL A 258 -6.87 -9.67 1.31
N ALA A 259 -6.04 -8.63 1.39
CA ALA A 259 -4.62 -8.76 1.07
C ALA A 259 -3.87 -9.69 2.04
N GLY A 260 -4.32 -9.76 3.30
CA GLY A 260 -3.72 -10.56 4.35
C GLY A 260 -4.09 -12.03 4.34
N LEU A 261 -5.05 -12.47 3.51
CA LEU A 261 -5.51 -13.86 3.50
C LEU A 261 -4.42 -14.83 3.07
N ASP A 262 -4.26 -15.90 3.84
CA ASP A 262 -3.46 -17.07 3.53
C ASP A 262 -4.34 -18.26 3.16
N LEU A 263 -3.75 -19.28 2.51
CA LEU A 263 -4.48 -20.46 2.06
C LEU A 263 -5.15 -21.22 3.22
N GLU A 264 -4.51 -21.20 4.39
CA GLU A 264 -5.01 -21.83 5.63
C GLU A 264 -6.16 -21.06 6.26
N ASP A 265 -6.38 -19.81 5.88
CA ASP A 265 -7.48 -19.00 6.40
C ASP A 265 -8.83 -19.40 5.80
N VAL A 266 -8.85 -20.23 4.76
CA VAL A 266 -10.05 -20.73 4.12
C VAL A 266 -10.33 -22.15 4.62
N ASP A 267 -11.24 -22.29 5.59
CA ASP A 267 -11.72 -23.59 6.05
C ASP A 267 -12.87 -24.07 5.17
N TRP A 268 -12.54 -24.89 4.17
CA TRP A 268 -13.50 -25.43 3.22
C TRP A 268 -14.49 -26.41 3.88
N ARG A 269 -14.08 -27.11 4.96
CA ARG A 269 -14.93 -28.10 5.64
C ARG A 269 -15.95 -27.44 6.53
N ALA A 270 -15.50 -26.43 7.29
CA ALA A 270 -16.39 -25.66 8.15
C ALA A 270 -17.17 -24.58 7.38
N SER A 271 -16.84 -24.34 6.10
CA SER A 271 -17.38 -23.21 5.33
C SER A 271 -17.13 -21.88 6.04
N GLU A 272 -15.90 -21.67 6.54
CA GLU A 272 -15.50 -20.48 7.27
C GLU A 272 -14.28 -19.82 6.64
N LEU A 273 -14.20 -18.50 6.83
CA LEU A 273 -13.05 -17.68 6.48
C LEU A 273 -12.48 -17.02 7.74
N VAL A 274 -11.23 -17.28 8.04
CA VAL A 274 -10.48 -16.64 9.13
C VAL A 274 -9.94 -15.31 8.64
N VAL A 275 -10.26 -14.23 9.34
CA VAL A 275 -9.86 -12.88 8.95
C VAL A 275 -9.07 -12.23 10.08
N ARG A 276 -7.87 -11.74 9.75
CA ARG A 276 -7.01 -11.02 10.70
C ARG A 276 -7.24 -9.52 10.56
N GLY A 277 -7.79 -8.91 11.60
CA GLY A 277 -8.08 -7.49 11.69
C GLY A 277 -6.93 -6.66 12.28
N LYS A 278 -7.18 -5.36 12.47
CA LYS A 278 -6.24 -4.45 13.15
C LYS A 278 -6.06 -4.90 14.61
N GLY A 279 -4.81 -4.86 15.11
CA GLY A 279 -4.50 -5.23 16.50
C GLY A 279 -4.48 -6.75 16.74
N SER A 280 -4.13 -7.55 15.73
CA SER A 280 -4.01 -9.01 15.79
C SER A 280 -5.31 -9.76 16.14
N ARG A 281 -6.47 -9.08 16.03
CA ARG A 281 -7.76 -9.71 16.23
C ARG A 281 -8.03 -10.71 15.11
N ILE A 282 -8.50 -11.89 15.49
CA ILE A 282 -8.91 -12.98 14.59
C ILE A 282 -10.42 -13.12 14.69
N ASP A 283 -11.09 -13.00 13.55
CA ASP A 283 -12.54 -13.20 13.42
C ASP A 283 -12.81 -14.33 12.43
N ARG A 284 -13.84 -15.15 12.69
CA ARG A 284 -14.33 -16.17 11.76
C ARG A 284 -15.61 -15.68 11.10
N LEU A 285 -15.70 -15.83 9.80
CA LEU A 285 -16.86 -15.44 9.01
C LEU A 285 -17.39 -16.64 8.23
N PRO A 286 -18.71 -16.76 8.07
CA PRO A 286 -19.28 -17.76 7.18
C PRO A 286 -18.81 -17.47 5.73
N LEU A 287 -18.35 -18.51 5.07
CA LEU A 287 -17.99 -18.49 3.66
C LEU A 287 -19.25 -18.85 2.85
N THR A 288 -19.89 -17.83 2.28
CA THR A 288 -21.07 -18.05 1.43
C THR A 288 -20.70 -18.81 0.14
N SER A 289 -21.62 -19.56 -0.43
CA SER A 289 -21.37 -20.42 -1.61
C SER A 289 -20.82 -19.63 -2.77
N ASP A 290 -21.37 -18.46 -3.08
CA ASP A 290 -20.93 -17.60 -4.18
C ASP A 290 -19.48 -17.09 -4.00
N VAL A 291 -19.08 -16.75 -2.78
CA VAL A 291 -17.70 -16.34 -2.44
C VAL A 291 -16.77 -17.55 -2.45
N GLY A 292 -17.23 -18.69 -1.89
CA GLY A 292 -16.47 -19.94 -1.90
C GLY A 292 -16.16 -20.42 -3.32
N GLU A 293 -17.15 -20.41 -4.20
CA GLU A 293 -16.97 -20.75 -5.62
C GLU A 293 -16.00 -19.82 -6.33
N ALA A 294 -16.11 -18.51 -6.07
CA ALA A 294 -15.20 -17.52 -6.65
C ALA A 294 -13.75 -17.73 -6.21
N LEU A 295 -13.53 -18.03 -4.93
CA LEU A 295 -12.21 -18.36 -4.38
C LEU A 295 -11.69 -19.68 -4.97
N ALA A 296 -12.50 -20.72 -5.01
CA ALA A 296 -12.13 -22.03 -5.54
C ALA A 296 -11.75 -21.94 -7.03
N ASP A 297 -12.52 -21.19 -7.83
CA ASP A 297 -12.23 -20.98 -9.25
C ASP A 297 -10.89 -20.28 -9.44
N TYR A 298 -10.62 -19.22 -8.67
CA TYR A 298 -9.32 -18.55 -8.71
C TYR A 298 -8.18 -19.45 -8.26
N LEU A 299 -8.32 -20.15 -7.15
CA LEU A 299 -7.26 -21.02 -6.61
C LEU A 299 -6.91 -22.17 -7.53
N ARG A 300 -7.90 -22.75 -8.21
CA ARG A 300 -7.71 -23.89 -9.13
C ARG A 300 -7.15 -23.47 -10.50
N HIS A 301 -7.66 -22.35 -11.04
CA HIS A 301 -7.47 -22.00 -12.43
C HIS A 301 -6.81 -20.63 -12.67
N GLY A 302 -6.61 -19.82 -11.64
CA GLY A 302 -6.06 -18.47 -11.78
C GLY A 302 -4.80 -18.18 -10.95
N ARG A 303 -4.66 -18.84 -9.81
CA ARG A 303 -3.53 -18.61 -8.92
C ARG A 303 -2.27 -19.34 -9.39
N PRO A 304 -1.12 -18.65 -9.53
CA PRO A 304 0.15 -19.31 -9.81
C PRO A 304 0.49 -20.34 -8.72
N ARG A 305 0.92 -21.53 -9.14
CA ARG A 305 1.30 -22.61 -8.21
C ARG A 305 2.75 -22.44 -7.74
N GLY A 306 3.04 -22.90 -6.53
CA GLY A 306 4.41 -22.89 -5.99
C GLY A 306 4.87 -21.56 -5.36
N PHE A 307 4.01 -20.54 -5.28
CA PHE A 307 4.36 -19.22 -4.78
C PHE A 307 3.69 -18.89 -3.44
N GLY A 308 4.40 -19.17 -2.34
CA GLY A 308 4.02 -18.77 -0.99
C GLY A 308 2.60 -19.16 -0.55
N ARG A 309 2.21 -18.71 0.65
CA ARG A 309 0.93 -19.06 1.28
C ARG A 309 -0.21 -18.08 0.99
N ALA A 310 0.13 -16.85 0.51
CA ALA A 310 -0.89 -15.82 0.26
C ALA A 310 -1.95 -16.28 -0.76
N VAL A 311 -3.23 -16.05 -0.46
CA VAL A 311 -4.31 -16.34 -1.40
C VAL A 311 -4.14 -15.52 -2.66
N PHE A 312 -3.98 -14.21 -2.55
CA PHE A 312 -3.92 -13.30 -3.69
C PHE A 312 -2.50 -12.85 -4.02
N LEU A 313 -2.09 -13.15 -5.25
CA LEU A 313 -0.78 -12.84 -5.78
C LEU A 313 -0.85 -11.82 -6.92
N HIS A 314 0.29 -11.14 -7.15
CA HIS A 314 0.47 -10.37 -8.38
C HIS A 314 0.32 -11.28 -9.61
N ALA A 315 -0.22 -10.73 -10.70
CA ALA A 315 -0.36 -11.47 -11.95
C ALA A 315 0.93 -11.52 -12.78
N HIS A 316 1.88 -10.65 -12.46
CA HIS A 316 3.17 -10.54 -13.11
C HIS A 316 4.27 -10.55 -12.05
N ALA A 317 5.40 -11.10 -12.43
CA ALA A 317 6.56 -11.19 -11.55
C ALA A 317 7.02 -9.80 -11.00
N PRO A 318 7.44 -9.76 -9.75
CA PRO A 318 7.53 -10.88 -8.83
C PRO A 318 6.14 -11.32 -8.33
N LEU A 319 5.91 -12.65 -8.32
CA LEU A 319 4.64 -13.24 -7.90
C LEU A 319 4.50 -13.23 -6.38
N THR A 320 4.42 -12.05 -5.82
CA THR A 320 4.29 -11.81 -4.39
C THR A 320 2.86 -11.49 -3.99
N ARG A 321 2.58 -11.53 -2.68
CA ARG A 321 1.31 -11.12 -2.08
C ARG A 321 0.87 -9.74 -2.57
N LEU A 322 -0.42 -9.57 -2.86
CA LEU A 322 -0.99 -8.26 -3.14
C LEU A 322 -0.95 -7.36 -1.89
N SER A 323 -0.61 -6.10 -2.07
CA SER A 323 -0.78 -5.10 -1.03
C SER A 323 -2.25 -4.64 -0.92
N PRO A 324 -2.67 -4.04 0.21
CA PRO A 324 -3.98 -3.42 0.32
C PRO A 324 -4.26 -2.35 -0.74
N GLY A 325 -3.22 -1.68 -1.22
CA GLY A 325 -3.29 -0.72 -2.33
C GLY A 325 -3.67 -1.42 -3.64
N ASN A 326 -3.01 -2.56 -3.94
CA ASN A 326 -3.33 -3.35 -5.14
C ASN A 326 -4.76 -3.88 -5.12
N VAL A 327 -5.28 -4.32 -3.95
CA VAL A 327 -6.68 -4.73 -3.79
C VAL A 327 -7.62 -3.56 -4.09
N SER A 328 -7.33 -2.35 -3.59
CA SER A 328 -8.11 -1.15 -3.92
C SER A 328 -8.05 -0.82 -5.42
N ASP A 329 -6.91 -1.04 -6.06
CA ASP A 329 -6.75 -0.80 -7.50
C ASP A 329 -7.52 -1.81 -8.37
N VAL A 330 -7.77 -3.03 -7.87
CA VAL A 330 -8.70 -3.99 -8.52
C VAL A 330 -10.08 -3.36 -8.65
N VAL A 331 -10.63 -2.79 -7.58
CA VAL A 331 -11.94 -2.13 -7.62
C VAL A 331 -11.96 -0.96 -8.60
N LYS A 332 -10.91 -0.12 -8.59
CA LYS A 332 -10.81 1.02 -9.53
C LYS A 332 -10.79 0.56 -11.00
N ARG A 333 -10.05 -0.52 -11.28
CA ARG A 333 -10.03 -1.11 -12.64
C ARG A 333 -11.37 -1.72 -13.02
N ALA A 334 -12.05 -2.39 -12.08
CA ALA A 334 -13.39 -2.91 -12.30
C ALA A 334 -14.39 -1.78 -12.61
N CYS A 335 -14.36 -0.64 -11.88
CA CYS A 335 -15.17 0.54 -12.19
C CYS A 335 -14.92 1.04 -13.62
N LYS A 336 -13.66 1.12 -14.03
CA LYS A 336 -13.31 1.55 -15.40
C LYS A 336 -13.84 0.60 -16.46
N ARG A 337 -13.74 -0.72 -16.25
CA ARG A 337 -14.28 -1.74 -17.18
C ARG A 337 -15.80 -1.70 -17.25
N ALA A 338 -16.45 -1.53 -16.11
CA ALA A 338 -17.91 -1.46 -15.98
C ALA A 338 -18.52 -0.11 -16.44
N GLY A 339 -17.72 0.88 -16.82
CA GLY A 339 -18.21 2.20 -17.22
C GLY A 339 -18.89 3.00 -16.11
N ILE A 340 -18.62 2.68 -14.82
CA ILE A 340 -19.21 3.39 -13.69
C ILE A 340 -18.23 4.38 -13.07
N ALA A 341 -18.78 5.37 -12.35
CA ALA A 341 -17.98 6.34 -11.61
C ALA A 341 -17.03 5.61 -10.64
N ARG A 342 -15.78 6.09 -10.57
CA ARG A 342 -14.75 5.51 -9.71
C ARG A 342 -15.18 5.53 -8.25
N VAL A 343 -15.22 4.35 -7.63
CA VAL A 343 -15.47 4.18 -6.20
C VAL A 343 -14.28 3.53 -5.50
N GLY A 344 -14.08 3.85 -4.24
CA GLY A 344 -13.11 3.17 -3.39
C GLY A 344 -13.66 1.85 -2.85
N ALA A 345 -12.80 0.87 -2.59
CA ALA A 345 -13.20 -0.42 -2.03
C ALA A 345 -13.98 -0.29 -0.70
N HIS A 346 -13.72 0.76 0.07
CA HIS A 346 -14.45 1.01 1.32
C HIS A 346 -15.96 1.27 1.10
N ARG A 347 -16.34 1.79 -0.07
CA ARG A 347 -17.75 1.97 -0.44
C ARG A 347 -18.48 0.64 -0.63
N LEU A 348 -17.80 -0.42 -1.07
CA LEU A 348 -18.40 -1.76 -1.14
C LEU A 348 -18.79 -2.27 0.26
N ARG A 349 -17.94 -2.03 1.25
CA ARG A 349 -18.24 -2.33 2.64
C ARG A 349 -19.42 -1.50 3.18
N HIS A 350 -19.52 -0.22 2.80
CA HIS A 350 -20.69 0.61 3.11
C HIS A 350 -21.96 0.07 2.45
N THR A 351 -21.85 -0.50 1.25
CA THR A 351 -22.97 -1.13 0.56
C THR A 351 -23.51 -2.31 1.37
N VAL A 352 -22.62 -3.20 1.85
CA VAL A 352 -23.03 -4.32 2.71
C VAL A 352 -23.74 -3.83 3.98
N ALA A 353 -23.18 -2.79 4.63
CA ALA A 353 -23.83 -2.23 5.83
C ALA A 353 -25.23 -1.67 5.54
N SER A 354 -25.37 -0.90 4.45
CA SER A 354 -26.63 -0.30 4.06
C SER A 354 -27.66 -1.37 3.63
N GLU A 355 -27.20 -2.44 2.99
CA GLU A 355 -28.05 -3.57 2.60
C GLU A 355 -28.55 -4.34 3.81
N LEU A 356 -27.71 -4.63 4.80
CA LEU A 356 -28.10 -5.25 6.06
C LEU A 356 -29.11 -4.38 6.81
N LEU A 357 -28.87 -3.08 6.88
CA LEU A 357 -29.80 -2.14 7.51
C LEU A 357 -31.17 -2.12 6.80
N SER A 358 -31.18 -2.07 5.48
CA SER A 358 -32.43 -2.09 4.71
C SER A 358 -33.24 -3.39 4.84
N ARG A 359 -32.56 -4.47 5.23
CA ARG A 359 -33.19 -5.77 5.56
C ARG A 359 -33.62 -5.88 7.02
N GLY A 360 -33.47 -4.81 7.81
CA GLY A 360 -33.91 -4.72 9.20
C GLY A 360 -32.87 -5.20 10.23
N ALA A 361 -31.62 -5.44 9.85
CA ALA A 361 -30.57 -5.78 10.80
C ALA A 361 -30.27 -4.61 11.74
N GLY A 362 -30.14 -4.89 13.04
CA GLY A 362 -29.80 -3.89 14.05
C GLY A 362 -28.36 -3.37 13.90
N LEU A 363 -28.08 -2.15 14.37
CA LEU A 363 -26.75 -1.55 14.30
C LEU A 363 -25.67 -2.39 15.00
N VAL A 364 -26.02 -3.09 16.09
CA VAL A 364 -25.10 -3.98 16.80
C VAL A 364 -24.70 -5.15 15.91
N GLU A 365 -25.67 -5.79 15.26
CA GLU A 365 -25.45 -6.92 14.34
C GLU A 365 -24.60 -6.48 13.14
N ILE A 366 -24.90 -5.32 12.55
CA ILE A 366 -24.11 -4.74 11.47
C ILE A 366 -22.66 -4.48 11.94
N GLY A 367 -22.51 -3.97 13.16
CA GLY A 367 -21.18 -3.76 13.77
C GLY A 367 -20.41 -5.06 13.93
N GLN A 368 -21.06 -6.14 14.34
CA GLN A 368 -20.48 -7.47 14.48
C GLN A 368 -20.08 -8.06 13.12
N VAL A 369 -21.00 -8.08 12.15
CA VAL A 369 -20.74 -8.59 10.79
C VAL A 369 -19.58 -7.84 10.15
N LEU A 370 -19.55 -6.53 10.29
CA LEU A 370 -18.48 -5.69 9.74
C LEU A 370 -17.23 -5.62 10.63
N ARG A 371 -17.25 -6.19 11.83
CA ARG A 371 -16.09 -6.18 12.75
C ARG A 371 -15.61 -4.78 13.07
N HIS A 372 -16.54 -3.87 13.45
CA HIS A 372 -16.22 -2.53 13.88
C HIS A 372 -15.65 -2.56 15.30
N GLN A 373 -14.48 -1.95 15.49
CA GLN A 373 -13.85 -1.81 16.82
C GLN A 373 -14.52 -0.72 17.66
N ASP A 374 -15.04 0.31 16.98
CA ASP A 374 -15.72 1.45 17.62
C ASP A 374 -17.15 1.50 17.10
N PHE A 375 -18.10 1.45 18.04
CA PHE A 375 -19.54 1.55 17.76
C PHE A 375 -19.87 2.86 17.02
N ARG A 376 -19.12 3.92 17.22
CA ARG A 376 -19.26 5.19 16.49
C ARG A 376 -19.16 5.02 14.98
N THR A 377 -18.38 4.04 14.53
CA THR A 377 -18.27 3.71 13.09
C THR A 377 -19.58 3.12 12.56
N THR A 378 -20.29 2.33 13.36
CA THR A 378 -21.58 1.76 13.00
C THR A 378 -22.71 2.78 13.17
N ALA A 379 -22.65 3.63 14.18
CA ALA A 379 -23.62 4.69 14.42
C ALA A 379 -23.77 5.68 13.24
N LEU A 380 -22.76 5.76 12.35
CA LEU A 380 -22.88 6.54 11.14
C LEU A 380 -24.02 6.05 10.22
N TYR A 381 -24.36 4.76 10.28
CA TYR A 381 -25.44 4.19 9.47
C TYR A 381 -26.82 4.51 10.03
N ALA A 382 -26.96 4.81 11.33
CA ALA A 382 -28.21 5.29 11.90
C ALA A 382 -28.74 6.56 11.20
N LYS A 383 -27.82 7.41 10.72
CA LYS A 383 -28.19 8.62 9.98
C LYS A 383 -28.76 8.35 8.58
N VAL A 384 -28.65 7.11 8.08
CA VAL A 384 -29.11 6.69 6.76
C VAL A 384 -30.43 5.93 6.86
N ASP A 385 -30.80 5.48 8.06
CA ASP A 385 -32.05 4.75 8.32
C ASP A 385 -33.24 5.69 8.33
N ARG A 386 -33.70 6.05 7.12
CA ARG A 386 -34.86 6.92 6.97
C ARG A 386 -36.14 6.30 7.53
N GLN A 387 -36.29 4.96 7.46
CA GLN A 387 -37.47 4.28 7.96
C GLN A 387 -37.54 4.31 9.49
N ALA A 388 -36.41 4.04 10.15
CA ALA A 388 -36.35 4.17 11.60
C ALA A 388 -36.52 5.62 12.05
N LEU A 389 -35.92 6.59 11.33
CA LEU A 389 -36.10 8.02 11.62
C LEU A 389 -37.54 8.48 11.40
N GLN A 390 -38.23 7.97 10.37
CA GLN A 390 -39.65 8.29 10.13
C GLN A 390 -40.56 7.75 11.23
N ARG A 391 -40.25 6.60 11.83
CA ARG A 391 -41.01 6.05 12.97
C ARG A 391 -40.82 6.84 14.25
N LEU A 392 -39.71 7.55 14.36
CA LEU A 392 -39.38 8.42 15.52
C LEU A 392 -39.82 9.87 15.29
N ALA A 393 -40.14 10.22 14.04
CA ALA A 393 -40.61 11.56 13.72
C ALA A 393 -42.03 11.75 14.29
N LEU A 394 -42.23 12.85 14.98
CA LEU A 394 -43.58 13.28 15.35
C LEU A 394 -44.42 13.53 14.10
N PRO A 395 -45.73 13.22 14.12
CA PRO A 395 -46.60 13.53 13.00
C PRO A 395 -46.54 15.03 12.68
N TRP A 396 -46.52 15.36 11.39
CA TRP A 396 -46.48 16.75 10.98
C TRP A 396 -47.72 17.47 11.50
N PRO A 397 -47.59 18.68 12.12
CA PRO A 397 -48.76 19.42 12.57
C PRO A 397 -49.73 19.66 11.38
N GLY A 398 -50.92 19.09 11.44
CA GLY A 398 -51.92 19.21 10.37
C GLY A 398 -52.10 17.99 9.45
N SER A 399 -51.40 16.89 9.70
CA SER A 399 -51.70 15.57 9.08
C SER A 399 -52.66 14.81 10.01
N GLU A 400 -53.94 14.98 9.85
CA GLU A 400 -55.00 14.05 10.30
C GLU A 400 -55.11 12.91 9.28
#